data_5fea64bc89d29bf71e98bfcd0b7f15e6
#
_entry.id   5fea64bc89d29bf71e98bfcd0b7f15e6
#
_cell.length_a   1.000
_cell.length_b   1.000
_cell.length_c   1.000
_cell.angle_alpha   90.00
_cell.angle_beta   90.00
_cell.angle_gamma   90.00
#
_symmetry.space_group_name_H-M   'P 1'
#
loop_
_entity.id
_entity.type
_entity.pdbx_description
1 polymer ?
#
loop_
_entity_poly.entity_id
_entity_poly.type
_entity_poly.pdbx_seq_one_letter_code
_entity_poly.pdbx_strand_id
1 'polypeptide(L)'
;MSASLSLEGYETDCLTDMLVEHIHNFFAVLSVQPPHNPYIAPPEYMARHNPLDVQLRPNVPQIPRIVDQVRRDLAGYYAMIKNLDWNVGRIREALVEEGLDKDTHLIFFSDHGDMHGSHGQFLKTSPWEESIRIPFIIGGLQPRYEGKSGRPEVLVNHVDIAPTTLGLCGIDPPDWMRGADLSGFRRAGRPQISAPDSAFIQSVIPTGHGNSVDRPWRAVVSNDGWKYVALEHQPWLLFNLNEDPYEQANLAHNIAFRVQRKRFHDRLGKWIADTGDTFALPEL
;
A
#
# COMPACT_ATOMS: atom_id res chain seq x y z
N MET A 1 16.02 17.62 22.34
CA MET A 1 15.84 18.86 21.56
C MET A 1 15.69 18.43 20.11
N SER A 2 14.49 18.52 19.54
CA SER A 2 14.28 18.30 18.11
C SER A 2 14.70 19.58 17.38
N ALA A 3 15.77 19.51 16.60
CA ALA A 3 16.10 20.60 15.67
C ALA A 3 15.06 20.57 14.55
N SER A 4 14.30 21.64 14.35
CA SER A 4 13.49 21.80 13.15
C SER A 4 14.44 22.12 11.98
N LEU A 5 14.52 21.23 11.02
CA LEU A 5 15.18 21.52 9.75
C LEU A 5 14.24 22.38 8.90
N SER A 6 14.71 23.55 8.47
CA SER A 6 14.03 24.34 7.45
C SER A 6 14.60 23.91 6.10
N LEU A 7 13.82 23.26 5.27
CA LEU A 7 14.19 22.86 3.92
C LEU A 7 13.76 23.96 2.94
N GLU A 8 14.66 24.38 2.05
CA GLU A 8 14.34 25.28 0.92
C GLU A 8 14.09 24.43 -0.33
N GLY A 9 12.83 24.37 -0.78
CA GLY A 9 12.46 23.63 -1.98
C GLY A 9 11.31 22.64 -1.76
N TYR A 10 11.11 21.75 -2.73
CA TYR A 10 10.11 20.70 -2.64
C TYR A 10 10.63 19.56 -1.75
N GLU A 11 9.82 19.15 -0.76
CA GLU A 11 10.24 18.22 0.30
C GLU A 11 10.90 16.94 -0.21
N THR A 12 10.32 16.30 -1.23
CA THR A 12 10.87 15.06 -1.78
C THR A 12 12.25 15.27 -2.39
N ASP A 13 12.46 16.38 -3.09
CA ASP A 13 13.74 16.70 -3.72
C ASP A 13 14.81 16.92 -2.65
N CYS A 14 14.51 17.73 -1.63
CA CYS A 14 15.43 18.04 -0.54
C CYS A 14 15.81 16.80 0.28
N LEU A 15 14.84 15.97 0.65
CA LEU A 15 15.11 14.74 1.41
C LEU A 15 15.90 13.73 0.57
N THR A 16 15.69 13.70 -0.73
CA THR A 16 16.48 12.89 -1.65
C THR A 16 17.92 13.38 -1.76
N ASP A 17 18.14 14.70 -1.82
CA ASP A 17 19.49 15.31 -1.80
C ASP A 17 20.26 14.87 -0.56
N MET A 18 19.63 14.99 0.62
CA MET A 18 20.23 14.55 1.89
C MET A 18 20.58 13.06 1.90
N LEU A 19 19.73 12.20 1.33
CA LEU A 19 20.03 10.77 1.23
C LEU A 19 21.22 10.52 0.31
N VAL A 20 21.24 11.13 -0.87
CA VAL A 20 22.30 10.98 -1.89
C VAL A 20 23.66 11.39 -1.34
N GLU A 21 23.75 12.47 -0.56
CA GLU A 21 24.98 12.92 0.08
C GLU A 21 25.54 11.91 1.13
N HIS A 22 24.73 10.97 1.61
CA HIS A 22 25.10 10.02 2.66
C HIS A 22 25.17 8.58 2.19
N ILE A 23 25.13 8.32 0.88
CA ILE A 23 25.21 6.98 0.31
C ILE A 23 26.64 6.44 0.39
N HIS A 24 26.90 5.58 1.40
CA HIS A 24 28.16 4.82 1.52
C HIS A 24 27.84 3.38 1.95
N ASN A 25 28.19 2.86 3.10
CA ASN A 25 27.68 1.60 3.65
C ASN A 25 26.53 1.89 4.61
N PHE A 26 25.29 1.53 4.27
CA PHE A 26 24.12 2.05 4.96
C PHE A 26 22.94 1.09 5.02
N PHE A 27 22.10 1.31 6.01
CA PHE A 27 20.67 1.01 5.98
C PHE A 27 19.95 2.36 6.08
N ALA A 28 19.19 2.73 5.06
CA ALA A 28 18.50 4.00 5.02
C ALA A 28 17.00 3.83 4.77
N VAL A 29 16.20 4.67 5.39
CA VAL A 29 14.76 4.81 5.14
C VAL A 29 14.50 6.26 4.76
N LEU A 30 14.11 6.46 3.50
CA LEU A 30 13.64 7.75 3.02
C LEU A 30 12.12 7.76 3.18
N SER A 31 11.62 8.57 4.12
CA SER A 31 10.19 8.77 4.36
C SER A 31 9.79 10.15 3.85
N VAL A 32 8.92 10.19 2.85
CA VAL A 32 8.41 11.42 2.25
C VAL A 32 6.88 11.46 2.36
N GLN A 33 6.31 12.66 2.53
CA GLN A 33 4.85 12.82 2.60
C GLN A 33 4.16 12.67 1.23
N PRO A 34 4.71 13.19 0.11
CA PRO A 34 4.08 12.98 -1.20
C PRO A 34 3.85 11.48 -1.51
N PRO A 35 2.72 11.13 -2.13
CA PRO A 35 1.70 12.00 -2.71
C PRO A 35 0.51 12.37 -1.81
N HIS A 36 0.69 12.55 -0.49
CA HIS A 36 -0.34 13.03 0.44
C HIS A 36 -0.82 14.45 0.07
N ASN A 37 -2.06 14.79 0.41
CA ASN A 37 -2.56 16.15 0.22
C ASN A 37 -1.79 17.19 1.09
N PRO A 38 -1.66 18.45 0.62
CA PRO A 38 -2.24 19.02 -0.61
C PRO A 38 -1.53 18.48 -1.87
N TYR A 39 -2.33 18.18 -2.91
CA TYR A 39 -1.81 17.54 -4.14
C TYR A 39 -1.11 18.57 -5.03
N ILE A 40 0.08 18.98 -4.62
CA ILE A 40 0.90 20.01 -5.26
C ILE A 40 2.31 19.46 -5.47
N ALA A 41 2.75 19.46 -6.72
CA ALA A 41 4.11 19.14 -7.13
C ALA A 41 4.81 20.41 -7.67
N PRO A 42 6.12 20.38 -7.94
CA PRO A 42 6.80 21.46 -8.64
C PRO A 42 6.11 21.84 -9.95
N PRO A 43 6.12 23.12 -10.35
CA PRO A 43 5.31 23.63 -11.47
C PRO A 43 5.50 22.87 -12.79
N GLU A 44 6.70 22.42 -13.08
CA GLU A 44 7.03 21.66 -14.30
C GLU A 44 6.35 20.27 -14.34
N TYR A 45 6.06 19.67 -13.18
CA TYR A 45 5.29 18.43 -13.09
C TYR A 45 3.80 18.74 -13.19
N MET A 46 3.31 19.76 -12.48
CA MET A 46 1.90 20.17 -12.53
C MET A 46 1.47 20.52 -13.96
N ALA A 47 2.31 21.22 -14.72
CA ALA A 47 2.01 21.63 -16.10
C ALA A 47 1.79 20.46 -17.08
N ARG A 48 2.20 19.24 -16.71
CA ARG A 48 2.04 18.03 -17.55
C ARG A 48 0.74 17.28 -17.32
N HIS A 49 -0.04 17.67 -16.33
CA HIS A 49 -1.27 16.97 -15.93
C HIS A 49 -2.47 17.90 -15.96
N ASN A 50 -3.20 17.90 -17.06
CA ASN A 50 -4.44 18.66 -17.17
C ASN A 50 -5.58 17.90 -16.47
N PRO A 51 -6.30 18.51 -15.51
CA PRO A 51 -7.45 17.88 -14.84
C PRO A 51 -8.53 17.36 -15.80
N LEU A 52 -8.71 18.00 -16.96
CA LEU A 52 -9.72 17.59 -17.94
C LEU A 52 -9.39 16.26 -18.63
N ASP A 53 -8.10 15.88 -18.68
CA ASP A 53 -7.65 14.64 -19.32
C ASP A 53 -7.67 13.45 -18.35
N VAL A 54 -7.93 13.69 -17.05
CA VAL A 54 -7.98 12.63 -16.05
C VAL A 54 -9.19 11.73 -16.26
N GLN A 55 -8.92 10.44 -16.44
CA GLN A 55 -9.97 9.42 -16.47
C GLN A 55 -10.34 9.00 -15.06
N LEU A 56 -11.61 9.11 -14.72
CA LEU A 56 -12.12 8.71 -13.42
C LEU A 56 -12.41 7.21 -13.38
N ARG A 57 -12.26 6.62 -12.21
CA ARG A 57 -12.68 5.23 -11.98
C ARG A 57 -14.20 5.08 -12.06
N PRO A 58 -14.70 3.90 -12.45
CA PRO A 58 -16.15 3.66 -12.59
C PRO A 58 -16.95 3.85 -11.30
N ASN A 59 -16.32 3.69 -10.14
CA ASN A 59 -16.94 3.84 -8.83
C ASN A 59 -16.93 5.29 -8.28
N VAL A 60 -16.48 6.26 -9.07
CA VAL A 60 -16.61 7.69 -8.73
C VAL A 60 -18.00 8.19 -9.10
N PRO A 61 -18.79 8.68 -8.13
CA PRO A 61 -20.13 9.24 -8.43
C PRO A 61 -20.05 10.40 -9.42
N GLN A 62 -20.91 10.38 -10.43
CA GLN A 62 -20.97 11.39 -11.48
C GLN A 62 -21.71 12.66 -11.01
N ILE A 63 -21.33 13.18 -9.85
CA ILE A 63 -21.83 14.42 -9.27
C ILE A 63 -20.83 15.52 -9.63
N PRO A 64 -21.23 16.61 -10.32
CA PRO A 64 -20.29 17.62 -10.83
C PRO A 64 -19.27 18.10 -9.82
N ARG A 65 -19.70 18.43 -8.61
CA ARG A 65 -18.81 18.88 -7.51
C ARG A 65 -17.73 17.84 -7.17
N ILE A 66 -18.10 16.55 -7.14
CA ILE A 66 -17.16 15.45 -6.86
C ILE A 66 -16.21 15.28 -8.04
N VAL A 67 -16.75 15.19 -9.25
CA VAL A 67 -15.97 15.01 -10.48
C VAL A 67 -14.91 16.10 -10.64
N ASP A 68 -15.30 17.37 -10.47
CA ASP A 68 -14.38 18.50 -10.62
C ASP A 68 -13.26 18.50 -9.55
N GLN A 69 -13.59 18.15 -8.32
CA GLN A 69 -12.59 18.01 -7.26
C GLN A 69 -11.64 16.86 -7.57
N VAL A 70 -12.15 15.67 -7.86
CA VAL A 70 -11.36 14.46 -8.10
C VAL A 70 -10.40 14.64 -9.29
N ARG A 71 -10.85 15.30 -10.37
CA ARG A 71 -10.00 15.59 -11.53
C ARG A 71 -8.80 16.48 -11.14
N ARG A 72 -9.04 17.53 -10.36
CA ARG A 72 -7.95 18.40 -9.87
C ARG A 72 -7.00 17.66 -8.93
N ASP A 73 -7.55 16.93 -7.97
CA ASP A 73 -6.78 16.19 -6.98
C ASP A 73 -5.91 15.11 -7.64
N LEU A 74 -6.49 14.33 -8.57
CA LEU A 74 -5.74 13.30 -9.30
C LEU A 74 -4.68 13.88 -10.24
N ALA A 75 -4.92 15.01 -10.89
CA ALA A 75 -3.91 15.66 -11.71
C ALA A 75 -2.67 16.05 -10.87
N GLY A 76 -2.89 16.64 -9.69
CA GLY A 76 -1.83 16.94 -8.74
C GLY A 76 -1.15 15.70 -8.17
N TYR A 77 -1.94 14.68 -7.82
CA TYR A 77 -1.44 13.40 -7.33
C TYR A 77 -0.51 12.71 -8.35
N TYR A 78 -0.89 12.67 -9.63
CA TYR A 78 -0.03 12.12 -10.69
C TYR A 78 1.23 12.96 -10.92
N ALA A 79 1.15 14.29 -10.77
CA ALA A 79 2.31 15.16 -10.83
C ALA A 79 3.31 14.86 -9.69
N MET A 80 2.80 14.63 -8.47
CA MET A 80 3.61 14.22 -7.32
C MET A 80 4.25 12.84 -7.53
N ILE A 81 3.51 11.86 -8.06
CA ILE A 81 4.05 10.54 -8.39
C ILE A 81 5.17 10.64 -9.43
N LYS A 82 5.02 11.51 -10.43
CA LYS A 82 6.08 11.78 -11.42
C LYS A 82 7.35 12.35 -10.80
N ASN A 83 7.22 13.24 -9.83
CA ASN A 83 8.36 13.76 -9.08
C ASN A 83 9.00 12.66 -8.20
N LEU A 84 8.19 11.83 -7.53
CA LEU A 84 8.72 10.68 -6.79
C LEU A 84 9.51 9.71 -7.68
N ASP A 85 8.98 9.37 -8.85
CA ASP A 85 9.65 8.49 -9.82
C ASP A 85 11.01 9.06 -10.27
N TRP A 86 11.07 10.37 -10.53
CA TRP A 86 12.32 11.06 -10.86
C TRP A 86 13.33 10.98 -9.70
N ASN A 87 12.90 11.20 -8.45
CA ASN A 87 13.77 11.10 -7.28
C ASN A 87 14.26 9.67 -7.01
N VAL A 88 13.44 8.65 -7.25
CA VAL A 88 13.90 7.25 -7.24
C VAL A 88 14.98 7.02 -8.30
N GLY A 89 14.85 7.65 -9.48
CA GLY A 89 15.88 7.65 -10.53
C GLY A 89 17.21 8.21 -10.02
N ARG A 90 17.20 9.37 -9.36
CA ARG A 90 18.39 10.02 -8.77
C ARG A 90 19.09 9.14 -7.72
N ILE A 91 18.32 8.49 -6.84
CA ILE A 91 18.88 7.54 -5.86
C ILE A 91 19.60 6.39 -6.57
N ARG A 92 18.98 5.85 -7.62
CA ARG A 92 19.58 4.77 -8.40
C ARG A 92 20.86 5.20 -9.13
N GLU A 93 20.88 6.39 -9.70
CA GLU A 93 22.06 6.98 -10.33
C GLU A 93 23.21 7.14 -9.32
N ALA A 94 22.94 7.71 -8.14
CA ALA A 94 23.93 7.84 -7.08
C ALA A 94 24.48 6.48 -6.61
N LEU A 95 23.64 5.45 -6.49
CA LEU A 95 24.11 4.09 -6.17
C LEU A 95 25.06 3.53 -7.24
N VAL A 96 24.83 3.83 -8.52
CA VAL A 96 25.71 3.43 -9.62
C VAL A 96 27.04 4.20 -9.58
N GLU A 97 27.00 5.51 -9.33
CA GLU A 97 28.19 6.37 -9.24
C GLU A 97 29.10 5.94 -8.08
N GLU A 98 28.53 5.52 -6.96
CA GLU A 98 29.28 4.99 -5.80
C GLU A 98 29.64 3.49 -5.94
N GLY A 99 29.24 2.83 -7.01
CA GLY A 99 29.50 1.40 -7.23
C GLY A 99 28.73 0.45 -6.31
N LEU A 100 27.65 0.91 -5.70
CA LEU A 100 26.84 0.20 -4.69
C LEU A 100 25.59 -0.46 -5.30
N ASP A 101 25.27 -0.20 -6.56
CA ASP A 101 24.05 -0.66 -7.22
C ASP A 101 23.91 -2.19 -7.22
N LYS A 102 25.04 -2.92 -7.23
CA LYS A 102 25.09 -4.40 -7.23
C LYS A 102 24.91 -5.03 -5.86
N ASP A 103 25.06 -4.26 -4.80
CA ASP A 103 24.99 -4.73 -3.40
C ASP A 103 23.87 -4.07 -2.58
N THR A 104 23.03 -3.26 -3.22
CA THR A 104 21.93 -2.54 -2.57
C THR A 104 20.57 -3.06 -3.01
N HIS A 105 19.69 -3.35 -2.05
CA HIS A 105 18.27 -3.53 -2.28
C HIS A 105 17.55 -2.20 -2.20
N LEU A 106 16.70 -1.90 -3.17
CA LEU A 106 15.80 -0.75 -3.14
C LEU A 106 14.37 -1.26 -2.94
N ILE A 107 13.75 -0.90 -1.82
CA ILE A 107 12.37 -1.29 -1.53
C ILE A 107 11.52 -0.04 -1.56
N PHE A 108 10.49 -0.03 -2.42
CA PHE A 108 9.53 1.07 -2.52
C PHE A 108 8.15 0.57 -2.13
N PHE A 109 7.50 1.27 -1.20
CA PHE A 109 6.13 0.98 -0.75
C PHE A 109 5.46 2.24 -0.21
N SER A 110 4.15 2.18 -0.01
CA SER A 110 3.36 3.22 0.66
C SER A 110 2.76 2.67 1.96
N ASP A 111 2.40 3.55 2.87
CA ASP A 111 1.70 3.23 4.12
C ASP A 111 0.20 2.96 3.87
N HIS A 112 -0.44 3.68 2.96
CA HIS A 112 -1.83 3.50 2.52
C HIS A 112 -2.03 4.11 1.13
N GLY A 113 -3.22 3.92 0.56
CA GLY A 113 -3.65 4.59 -0.66
C GLY A 113 -4.51 5.82 -0.38
N ASP A 114 -5.26 6.27 -1.39
CA ASP A 114 -6.19 7.41 -1.30
C ASP A 114 -7.42 7.14 -2.15
N MET A 115 -8.60 7.44 -1.59
CA MET A 115 -9.90 7.17 -2.21
C MET A 115 -10.18 8.00 -3.45
N HIS A 116 -9.69 9.23 -3.53
CA HIS A 116 -9.87 10.13 -4.68
C HIS A 116 -11.27 10.11 -5.28
N GLY A 117 -12.29 10.22 -4.44
CA GLY A 117 -13.70 10.26 -4.87
C GLY A 117 -14.33 8.91 -5.17
N SER A 118 -13.59 7.80 -5.16
CA SER A 118 -14.16 6.45 -5.25
C SER A 118 -15.18 6.23 -4.14
N HIS A 119 -16.36 5.71 -4.48
CA HIS A 119 -17.51 5.58 -3.58
C HIS A 119 -17.97 6.93 -2.95
N GLY A 120 -17.61 8.06 -3.54
CA GLY A 120 -17.86 9.40 -2.99
C GLY A 120 -16.96 9.76 -1.80
N GLN A 121 -15.92 8.98 -1.53
CA GLN A 121 -15.01 9.16 -0.41
C GLN A 121 -13.67 9.77 -0.85
N PHE A 122 -12.99 10.37 0.11
CA PHE A 122 -11.68 10.98 -0.07
C PHE A 122 -10.75 10.53 1.05
N LEU A 123 -9.44 10.65 0.81
CA LEU A 123 -8.40 10.26 1.76
C LEU A 123 -8.39 8.75 2.03
N LYS A 124 -8.31 8.32 3.27
CA LYS A 124 -7.89 6.98 3.72
C LYS A 124 -8.73 6.42 4.87
N THR A 125 -8.26 5.32 5.46
CA THR A 125 -8.84 4.60 6.62
C THR A 125 -10.12 3.83 6.33
N SER A 126 -10.45 3.68 5.06
CA SER A 126 -11.56 2.87 4.56
C SER A 126 -11.06 1.51 4.02
N PRO A 127 -11.91 0.49 3.95
CA PRO A 127 -11.48 -0.86 3.54
C PRO A 127 -11.50 -1.11 2.03
N TRP A 128 -11.77 -0.09 1.20
CA TRP A 128 -11.76 -0.25 -0.26
C TRP A 128 -10.35 -0.30 -0.83
N GLU A 129 -10.20 -0.95 -1.98
CA GLU A 129 -8.91 -1.18 -2.63
C GLU A 129 -8.10 0.10 -2.82
N GLU A 130 -8.74 1.23 -3.11
CA GLU A 130 -8.08 2.52 -3.27
C GLU A 130 -7.33 2.99 -2.02
N SER A 131 -7.81 2.61 -0.85
CA SER A 131 -7.19 2.95 0.43
C SER A 131 -6.20 1.90 0.92
N ILE A 132 -6.45 0.61 0.67
CA ILE A 132 -5.68 -0.49 1.27
C ILE A 132 -4.69 -1.16 0.32
N ARG A 133 -4.87 -1.04 -1.00
CA ARG A 133 -3.99 -1.65 -1.99
C ARG A 133 -2.87 -0.69 -2.37
N ILE A 134 -1.70 -0.95 -1.84
CA ILE A 134 -0.50 -0.14 -2.01
C ILE A 134 0.50 -0.78 -2.97
N PRO A 135 1.41 0.01 -3.58
CA PRO A 135 2.57 -0.54 -4.27
C PRO A 135 3.52 -1.22 -3.28
N PHE A 136 4.13 -2.32 -3.71
CA PHE A 136 5.28 -2.92 -3.06
C PHE A 136 6.24 -3.42 -4.13
N ILE A 137 7.39 -2.75 -4.26
CA ILE A 137 8.35 -2.98 -5.33
C ILE A 137 9.73 -3.23 -4.73
N ILE A 138 10.36 -4.33 -5.10
CA ILE A 138 11.75 -4.63 -4.74
C ILE A 138 12.61 -4.50 -5.98
N GLY A 139 13.48 -3.50 -5.99
CA GLY A 139 14.47 -3.20 -7.03
C GLY A 139 15.90 -3.55 -6.60
N GLY A 140 16.85 -3.22 -7.47
CA GLY A 140 18.28 -3.47 -7.31
C GLY A 140 18.78 -4.43 -8.37
N LEU A 141 19.97 -4.18 -8.89
CA LEU A 141 20.63 -4.98 -9.93
C LEU A 141 21.68 -5.88 -9.27
N GLN A 142 21.25 -6.88 -8.51
CA GLN A 142 22.21 -7.75 -7.85
C GLN A 142 22.44 -9.02 -8.67
N PRO A 143 23.69 -9.40 -8.92
CA PRO A 143 24.05 -10.67 -9.58
C PRO A 143 23.46 -11.91 -8.87
N ARG A 144 23.22 -11.79 -7.55
CA ARG A 144 22.66 -12.86 -6.72
C ARG A 144 21.22 -13.24 -7.04
N TYR A 145 20.52 -12.44 -7.86
CA TYR A 145 19.12 -12.72 -8.20
C TYR A 145 18.93 -13.53 -9.45
N GLU A 146 20.01 -13.82 -10.19
CA GLU A 146 19.99 -14.70 -11.37
C GLU A 146 18.80 -14.42 -12.31
N GLY A 147 18.44 -13.15 -12.48
CA GLY A 147 17.33 -12.75 -13.34
C GLY A 147 15.93 -13.02 -12.77
N LYS A 148 15.78 -13.34 -11.49
CA LYS A 148 14.47 -13.44 -10.84
C LYS A 148 13.78 -12.08 -10.83
N SER A 149 13.06 -11.80 -11.89
CA SER A 149 12.18 -10.65 -12.04
C SER A 149 10.78 -11.14 -12.34
N GLY A 150 9.77 -10.35 -11.98
CA GLY A 150 8.39 -10.69 -12.26
C GLY A 150 7.44 -10.10 -11.22
N ARG A 151 6.20 -10.47 -11.35
CA ARG A 151 5.13 -10.12 -10.42
C ARG A 151 4.58 -11.42 -9.83
N PRO A 152 5.09 -11.88 -8.69
CA PRO A 152 4.54 -13.06 -8.04
C PRO A 152 3.09 -12.77 -7.61
N GLU A 153 2.23 -13.77 -7.79
CA GLU A 153 0.84 -13.73 -7.33
C GLU A 153 0.78 -14.11 -5.85
N VAL A 154 1.25 -13.19 -5.01
CA VAL A 154 1.24 -13.35 -3.55
C VAL A 154 0.64 -12.12 -2.90
N LEU A 155 -0.09 -12.32 -1.82
CA LEU A 155 -0.52 -11.24 -0.96
C LEU A 155 0.64 -10.81 -0.08
N VAL A 156 0.93 -9.52 -0.08
CA VAL A 156 1.94 -8.88 0.77
C VAL A 156 1.24 -7.89 1.68
N ASN A 157 1.58 -7.90 2.94
CA ASN A 157 1.07 -6.96 3.93
C ASN A 157 2.21 -6.18 4.58
N HIS A 158 1.95 -5.07 5.23
CA HIS A 158 2.97 -4.27 5.92
C HIS A 158 3.80 -5.08 6.92
N VAL A 159 3.17 -6.05 7.60
CA VAL A 159 3.88 -6.90 8.56
C VAL A 159 4.96 -7.77 7.89
N ASP A 160 4.90 -7.99 6.59
CA ASP A 160 5.86 -8.78 5.81
C ASP A 160 7.10 -7.97 5.39
N ILE A 161 7.06 -6.64 5.49
CA ILE A 161 8.13 -5.74 5.03
C ILE A 161 9.41 -5.98 5.81
N ALA A 162 9.34 -5.98 7.13
CA ALA A 162 10.50 -6.13 7.99
C ALA A 162 11.18 -7.51 7.85
N PRO A 163 10.46 -8.65 7.98
CA PRO A 163 11.09 -9.96 7.79
C PRO A 163 11.62 -10.16 6.35
N THR A 164 10.92 -9.64 5.32
CA THR A 164 11.40 -9.67 3.93
C THR A 164 12.69 -8.87 3.76
N THR A 165 12.78 -7.68 4.38
CA THR A 165 14.00 -6.85 4.34
C THR A 165 15.19 -7.57 4.95
N LEU A 166 15.02 -8.19 6.13
CA LEU A 166 16.06 -9.01 6.75
C LEU A 166 16.48 -10.16 5.86
N GLY A 167 15.51 -10.90 5.33
CA GLY A 167 15.75 -12.02 4.41
C GLY A 167 16.50 -11.63 3.15
N LEU A 168 16.20 -10.48 2.57
CA LEU A 168 16.94 -9.90 1.44
C LEU A 168 18.42 -9.64 1.82
N CYS A 169 18.68 -9.17 3.02
CA CYS A 169 20.04 -8.97 3.55
C CYS A 169 20.73 -10.27 3.99
N GLY A 170 20.04 -11.41 3.97
CA GLY A 170 20.60 -12.71 4.37
C GLY A 170 20.54 -12.96 5.88
N ILE A 171 19.76 -12.17 6.59
CA ILE A 171 19.52 -12.28 8.02
C ILE A 171 18.21 -13.04 8.22
N ASP A 172 18.21 -14.04 9.11
CA ASP A 172 16.99 -14.74 9.46
C ASP A 172 16.13 -13.88 10.40
N PRO A 173 14.84 -13.69 10.09
CA PRO A 173 13.95 -12.95 10.99
C PRO A 173 13.84 -13.67 12.34
N PRO A 174 13.85 -12.96 13.45
CA PRO A 174 13.68 -13.58 14.77
C PRO A 174 12.24 -14.10 14.95
N ASP A 175 12.06 -15.15 15.75
CA ASP A 175 10.79 -15.88 15.96
C ASP A 175 9.63 -14.99 16.45
N TRP A 176 9.93 -13.91 17.16
CA TRP A 176 8.92 -12.96 17.64
C TRP A 176 8.41 -12.01 16.54
N MET A 177 9.14 -11.88 15.42
CA MET A 177 8.75 -10.99 14.32
C MET A 177 7.58 -11.62 13.55
N ARG A 178 6.50 -10.89 13.48
CA ARG A 178 5.32 -11.30 12.71
C ARG A 178 5.52 -11.00 11.24
N GLY A 179 4.74 -11.66 10.39
CA GLY A 179 4.81 -11.55 8.94
C GLY A 179 5.65 -12.64 8.29
N ALA A 180 5.63 -12.66 6.99
CA ALA A 180 6.28 -13.65 6.15
C ALA A 180 7.58 -13.08 5.53
N ASP A 181 8.66 -13.87 5.54
CA ASP A 181 9.86 -13.54 4.76
C ASP A 181 9.64 -13.93 3.29
N LEU A 182 9.33 -12.96 2.45
CA LEU A 182 9.10 -13.14 1.01
C LEU A 182 10.39 -13.00 0.17
N SER A 183 11.56 -12.87 0.80
CA SER A 183 12.84 -12.69 0.11
C SER A 183 13.17 -13.82 -0.86
N GLY A 184 12.66 -15.03 -0.63
CA GLY A 184 12.82 -16.19 -1.51
C GLY A 184 12.23 -16.00 -2.91
N PHE A 185 11.27 -15.09 -3.09
CA PHE A 185 10.77 -14.71 -4.43
C PHE A 185 11.78 -13.90 -5.24
N ARG A 186 12.75 -13.31 -4.58
CA ARG A 186 13.75 -12.44 -5.20
C ARG A 186 15.17 -12.99 -5.10
N ARG A 187 15.55 -13.57 -3.97
CA ARG A 187 16.93 -14.00 -3.67
C ARG A 187 17.14 -15.46 -3.97
N ALA A 188 18.17 -15.78 -4.77
CA ALA A 188 18.63 -17.14 -4.96
C ALA A 188 19.17 -17.76 -3.64
N GLY A 189 18.93 -19.05 -3.41
CA GLY A 189 19.38 -19.75 -2.20
C GLY A 189 18.52 -19.54 -0.94
N ARG A 190 17.54 -18.65 -0.98
CA ARG A 190 16.50 -18.57 0.07
C ARG A 190 15.31 -19.47 -0.31
N PRO A 191 14.77 -20.24 0.63
CA PRO A 191 13.57 -21.02 0.36
C PRO A 191 12.40 -20.07 0.07
N GLN A 192 11.64 -20.41 -0.96
CA GLN A 192 10.38 -19.76 -1.21
C GLN A 192 9.36 -20.34 -0.25
N ILE A 193 8.93 -19.54 0.73
CA ILE A 193 7.90 -19.99 1.67
C ILE A 193 6.54 -20.10 0.98
N SER A 194 5.67 -20.92 1.54
CA SER A 194 4.25 -20.90 1.19
C SER A 194 3.69 -19.54 1.61
N ALA A 195 3.38 -18.70 0.62
CA ALA A 195 2.75 -17.40 0.91
C ALA A 195 1.41 -17.61 1.64
N PRO A 196 1.04 -16.71 2.55
CA PRO A 196 -0.27 -16.74 3.16
C PRO A 196 -1.39 -16.74 2.11
N ASP A 197 -2.42 -17.56 2.30
CA ASP A 197 -3.57 -17.62 1.41
C ASP A 197 -4.53 -16.42 1.58
N SER A 198 -4.29 -15.61 2.59
CA SER A 198 -5.06 -14.40 2.88
C SER A 198 -4.24 -13.38 3.65
N ALA A 199 -4.61 -12.10 3.52
CA ALA A 199 -4.07 -10.98 4.27
C ALA A 199 -5.13 -10.45 5.25
N PHE A 200 -4.71 -10.17 6.49
CA PHE A 200 -5.51 -9.54 7.52
C PHE A 200 -5.28 -8.04 7.53
N ILE A 201 -6.35 -7.26 7.52
CA ILE A 201 -6.30 -5.80 7.49
C ILE A 201 -7.23 -5.26 8.58
N GLN A 202 -6.82 -4.17 9.24
CA GLN A 202 -7.56 -3.63 10.36
C GLN A 202 -7.50 -2.12 10.44
N SER A 203 -8.62 -1.52 10.86
CA SER A 203 -8.67 -0.18 11.45
C SER A 203 -9.10 -0.33 12.89
N VAL A 204 -8.17 -0.11 13.82
CA VAL A 204 -8.40 -0.38 15.25
C VAL A 204 -9.19 0.73 15.90
N ILE A 205 -8.90 1.98 15.53
CA ILE A 205 -9.51 3.19 16.09
C ILE A 205 -9.89 4.12 14.93
N PRO A 206 -11.07 4.74 14.97
CA PRO A 206 -11.41 5.79 14.03
C PRO A 206 -10.38 6.93 14.10
N THR A 207 -9.92 7.41 12.96
CA THR A 207 -8.86 8.43 12.90
C THR A 207 -9.38 9.86 13.08
N GLY A 208 -10.71 10.04 13.15
CA GLY A 208 -11.34 11.37 13.29
C GLY A 208 -11.28 12.24 12.03
N HIS A 209 -10.77 11.74 10.91
CA HIS A 209 -10.87 12.44 9.64
C HIS A 209 -12.33 12.44 9.14
N GLY A 210 -12.82 13.57 8.66
CA GLY A 210 -14.23 13.74 8.25
C GLY A 210 -14.70 12.80 7.11
N ASN A 211 -13.79 12.12 6.44
CA ASN A 211 -14.07 11.15 5.36
C ASN A 211 -13.66 9.72 5.74
N SER A 212 -13.33 9.48 7.00
CA SER A 212 -12.97 8.14 7.49
C SER A 212 -14.22 7.35 7.89
N VAL A 213 -14.10 6.04 7.89
CA VAL A 213 -15.06 5.19 8.60
C VAL A 213 -14.93 5.47 10.10
N ASP A 214 -16.00 5.84 10.75
CA ASP A 214 -16.04 6.26 12.16
C ASP A 214 -16.15 5.12 13.17
N ARG A 215 -15.99 3.88 12.68
CA ARG A 215 -16.07 2.66 13.49
C ARG A 215 -14.86 1.74 13.21
N PRO A 216 -14.39 1.02 14.23
CA PRO A 216 -13.40 -0.04 14.01
C PRO A 216 -13.91 -1.08 13.01
N TRP A 217 -13.00 -1.57 12.17
CA TRP A 217 -13.30 -2.65 11.24
C TRP A 217 -12.13 -3.62 11.10
N ARG A 218 -12.46 -4.85 10.70
CA ARG A 218 -11.49 -5.89 10.33
C ARG A 218 -11.84 -6.45 8.97
N ALA A 219 -10.81 -6.80 8.20
CA ALA A 219 -10.98 -7.35 6.88
C ALA A 219 -10.03 -8.52 6.63
N VAL A 220 -10.45 -9.38 5.72
CA VAL A 220 -9.60 -10.39 5.11
C VAL A 220 -9.71 -10.29 3.60
N VAL A 221 -8.54 -10.29 2.93
CA VAL A 221 -8.42 -10.42 1.48
C VAL A 221 -7.76 -11.75 1.20
N SER A 222 -8.30 -12.55 0.29
CA SER A 222 -7.75 -13.86 -0.07
C SER A 222 -7.08 -13.86 -1.45
N ASN A 223 -6.17 -14.80 -1.67
CA ASN A 223 -5.46 -14.96 -2.93
C ASN A 223 -6.37 -15.40 -4.10
N ASP A 224 -7.56 -15.92 -3.82
CA ASP A 224 -8.60 -16.21 -4.81
C ASP A 224 -9.50 -15.00 -5.12
N GLY A 225 -9.10 -13.79 -4.66
CA GLY A 225 -9.71 -12.52 -5.02
C GLY A 225 -10.96 -12.14 -4.23
N TRP A 226 -11.27 -12.81 -3.12
CA TRP A 226 -12.37 -12.40 -2.27
C TRP A 226 -11.91 -11.45 -1.16
N LYS A 227 -12.76 -10.49 -0.85
CA LYS A 227 -12.59 -9.57 0.29
C LYS A 227 -13.86 -9.57 1.15
N TYR A 228 -13.66 -9.73 2.47
CA TYR A 228 -14.72 -9.62 3.46
C TYR A 228 -14.33 -8.61 4.53
N VAL A 229 -15.26 -7.75 4.90
CA VAL A 229 -15.09 -6.75 5.95
C VAL A 229 -16.21 -6.84 6.96
N ALA A 230 -15.88 -6.79 8.23
CA ALA A 230 -16.81 -6.68 9.34
C ALA A 230 -16.60 -5.39 10.13
N LEU A 231 -17.69 -4.77 10.51
CA LEU A 231 -17.75 -3.83 11.64
C LEU A 231 -18.04 -4.65 12.91
N GLU A 232 -17.81 -4.08 14.08
CA GLU A 232 -18.22 -4.73 15.33
C GLU A 232 -19.71 -5.08 15.29
N HIS A 233 -20.02 -6.35 15.55
CA HIS A 233 -21.37 -6.90 15.56
C HIS A 233 -22.15 -6.81 14.24
N GLN A 234 -21.49 -6.51 13.10
CA GLN A 234 -22.17 -6.35 11.82
C GLN A 234 -21.32 -6.84 10.65
N PRO A 235 -21.78 -7.82 9.83
CA PRO A 235 -21.22 -8.08 8.51
C PRO A 235 -21.40 -6.84 7.65
N TRP A 236 -20.35 -6.37 6.99
CA TRP A 236 -20.43 -5.10 6.27
C TRP A 236 -20.26 -5.23 4.77
N LEU A 237 -19.09 -5.72 4.32
CA LEU A 237 -18.78 -5.79 2.89
C LEU A 237 -18.32 -7.20 2.49
N LEU A 238 -18.69 -7.61 1.29
CA LEU A 238 -18.19 -8.82 0.64
C LEU A 238 -18.08 -8.54 -0.85
N PHE A 239 -16.89 -8.73 -1.43
CA PHE A 239 -16.62 -8.51 -2.84
C PHE A 239 -15.85 -9.68 -3.46
N ASN A 240 -16.09 -9.94 -4.75
CA ASN A 240 -15.21 -10.73 -5.60
C ASN A 240 -14.39 -9.77 -6.48
N LEU A 241 -13.17 -9.49 -6.09
CA LEU A 241 -12.30 -8.51 -6.76
C LEU A 241 -11.89 -8.92 -8.18
N ASN A 242 -12.01 -10.20 -8.53
CA ASN A 242 -11.75 -10.68 -9.90
C ASN A 242 -12.88 -10.29 -10.85
N GLU A 243 -14.13 -10.23 -10.37
CA GLU A 243 -15.31 -9.89 -11.15
C GLU A 243 -15.70 -8.42 -10.98
N ASP A 244 -15.47 -7.87 -9.80
CA ASP A 244 -15.79 -6.49 -9.43
C ASP A 244 -14.56 -5.80 -8.79
N PRO A 245 -13.53 -5.46 -9.58
CA PRO A 245 -12.32 -4.81 -9.08
C PRO A 245 -12.52 -3.38 -8.55
N TYR A 246 -13.69 -2.80 -8.80
CA TYR A 246 -14.09 -1.47 -8.31
C TYR A 246 -15.09 -1.51 -7.16
N GLU A 247 -15.40 -2.71 -6.66
CA GLU A 247 -16.19 -2.92 -5.45
C GLU A 247 -17.57 -2.25 -5.47
N GLN A 248 -18.24 -2.27 -6.62
CA GLN A 248 -19.53 -1.60 -6.83
C GLN A 248 -20.72 -2.45 -6.36
N ALA A 249 -20.56 -3.77 -6.27
CA ALA A 249 -21.63 -4.70 -5.90
C ALA A 249 -21.35 -5.40 -4.56
N ASN A 250 -21.81 -4.82 -3.46
CA ASN A 250 -21.66 -5.42 -2.13
C ASN A 250 -22.53 -6.68 -1.98
N LEU A 251 -21.91 -7.84 -1.83
CA LEU A 251 -22.54 -9.15 -1.73
C LEU A 251 -22.81 -9.60 -0.27
N ALA A 252 -22.42 -8.81 0.74
CA ALA A 252 -22.47 -9.22 2.15
C ALA A 252 -23.87 -9.60 2.64
N HIS A 253 -24.90 -8.99 2.07
CA HIS A 253 -26.30 -9.25 2.47
C HIS A 253 -27.10 -10.02 1.39
N ASN A 254 -26.44 -10.47 0.32
CA ASN A 254 -27.07 -11.28 -0.71
C ASN A 254 -27.11 -12.75 -0.28
N ILE A 255 -28.32 -13.31 -0.19
CA ILE A 255 -28.54 -14.69 0.27
C ILE A 255 -27.84 -15.75 -0.60
N ALA A 256 -27.65 -15.47 -1.89
CA ALA A 256 -26.94 -16.36 -2.80
C ALA A 256 -25.46 -16.54 -2.41
N PHE A 257 -24.86 -15.58 -1.71
CA PHE A 257 -23.45 -15.59 -1.28
C PHE A 257 -23.27 -15.91 0.21
N ARG A 258 -24.30 -16.43 0.88
CA ARG A 258 -24.22 -16.78 2.31
C ARG A 258 -23.10 -17.76 2.65
N VAL A 259 -22.81 -18.71 1.74
CA VAL A 259 -21.76 -19.71 1.92
C VAL A 259 -20.39 -19.05 1.84
N GLN A 260 -20.18 -18.16 0.86
CA GLN A 260 -18.95 -17.39 0.72
C GLN A 260 -18.76 -16.45 1.90
N ARG A 261 -19.81 -15.73 2.29
CA ARG A 261 -19.74 -14.86 3.47
C ARG A 261 -19.31 -15.64 4.71
N LYS A 262 -19.92 -16.81 4.97
CA LYS A 262 -19.55 -17.65 6.11
C LYS A 262 -18.08 -18.10 6.02
N ARG A 263 -17.61 -18.55 4.86
CA ARG A 263 -16.22 -18.96 4.64
C ARG A 263 -15.23 -17.86 5.05
N PHE A 264 -15.46 -16.63 4.60
CA PHE A 264 -14.55 -15.52 4.88
C PHE A 264 -14.74 -14.92 6.26
N HIS A 265 -15.93 -15.01 6.82
CA HIS A 265 -16.18 -14.72 8.22
C HIS A 265 -15.38 -15.65 9.15
N ASP A 266 -15.43 -16.96 8.90
CA ASP A 266 -14.66 -17.96 9.67
C ASP A 266 -13.15 -17.72 9.50
N ARG A 267 -12.69 -17.34 8.28
CA ARG A 267 -11.31 -16.99 8.02
C ARG A 267 -10.88 -15.73 8.80
N LEU A 268 -11.73 -14.71 8.82
CA LEU A 268 -11.47 -13.48 9.60
C LEU A 268 -11.42 -13.79 11.10
N GLY A 269 -12.34 -14.63 11.60
CA GLY A 269 -12.33 -15.09 12.98
C GLY A 269 -11.03 -15.82 13.36
N LYS A 270 -10.48 -16.63 12.45
CA LYS A 270 -9.18 -17.25 12.64
C LYS A 270 -8.05 -16.23 12.76
N TRP A 271 -8.00 -15.23 11.88
CA TRP A 271 -7.01 -14.16 11.96
C TRP A 271 -7.09 -13.38 13.28
N ILE A 272 -8.31 -13.03 13.72
CA ILE A 272 -8.55 -12.36 15.00
C ILE A 272 -7.98 -13.19 16.17
N ALA A 273 -8.27 -14.50 16.18
CA ALA A 273 -7.77 -15.40 17.22
C ALA A 273 -6.23 -15.56 17.16
N ASP A 274 -5.66 -15.77 15.97
CA ASP A 274 -4.22 -15.99 15.77
C ASP A 274 -3.37 -14.75 16.13
N THR A 275 -3.97 -13.55 15.99
CA THR A 275 -3.29 -12.27 16.32
C THR A 275 -3.58 -11.81 17.76
N GLY A 276 -4.45 -12.47 18.49
CA GLY A 276 -4.87 -12.06 19.84
C GLY A 276 -5.69 -10.77 19.83
N ASP A 277 -6.35 -10.45 18.72
CA ASP A 277 -7.22 -9.28 18.61
C ASP A 277 -8.53 -9.51 19.40
N THR A 278 -9.06 -8.47 20.00
CA THR A 278 -10.29 -8.50 20.82
C THR A 278 -11.53 -8.01 20.08
N PHE A 279 -11.43 -7.84 18.76
CA PHE A 279 -12.55 -7.36 17.94
C PHE A 279 -13.75 -8.31 18.00
N ALA A 280 -14.93 -7.74 18.30
CA ALA A 280 -16.18 -8.48 18.38
C ALA A 280 -16.72 -8.78 16.98
N LEU A 281 -16.43 -10.00 16.49
CA LEU A 281 -16.94 -10.45 15.19
C LEU A 281 -18.46 -10.63 15.26
N PRO A 282 -19.22 -10.23 14.21
CA PRO A 282 -20.68 -10.40 14.19
C PRO A 282 -21.09 -11.88 14.20
N GLU A 283 -22.26 -12.16 14.72
CA GLU A 283 -22.95 -13.43 14.45
C GLU A 283 -23.55 -13.42 13.04
N LEU A 284 -23.53 -14.57 12.31
CA LEU A 284 -24.03 -14.70 10.94
C LEU A 284 -25.40 -15.34 10.86
#